data_0194f56347f5f1c06685d67ed47910a2
#
_entry.id   0194f56347f5f1c06685d67ed47910a2
#
_cell.length_a   1.000
_cell.length_b   1.000
_cell.length_c   1.000
_cell.angle_alpha   90.00
_cell.angle_beta   90.00
_cell.angle_gamma   90.00
#
_symmetry.space_group_name_H-M   'P 1'
#
loop_
_entity.id
_entity.type
_entity.pdbx_description
1 polymer ?
#
loop_
_entity_poly.entity_id
_entity_poly.type
_entity_poly.pdbx_seq_one_letter_code
_entity_poly.pdbx_strand_id
1 'polypeptide(L)'
;MIKRLLINFRSLGLKKTVKKIISKIFNFFSLKHYKRKKLEKDLFKIKSIEERFNKIYSTNYWLDGESRSGTGSNLKSTENIRIHLPKIIERFHIKRLFDAPCGDFNWMPQVLKNVNVDYIGSDIVEDLIISNRKNEKNNIKFVKLDIRIDKLPASDLMICRDCLFHFSYEDIFKFLDNFLISDIKYILLTSHLNTENQFENRNIVTGDFRKIDLFSKPFNFEKNYIYSFVDRDIFEIQNFKHMYLFSKSQIKNYLIKNPQKFLSEGF
;
A
#
# COMPACT_ATOMS: atom_id res chain seq x y z
N MET A 1 63.09 7.62 16.79
CA MET A 1 62.79 6.48 15.87
C MET A 1 61.68 5.58 16.39
N ILE A 2 61.63 5.20 17.66
CA ILE A 2 60.66 4.27 18.28
C ILE A 2 59.21 4.85 18.26
N LYS A 3 58.98 6.17 18.51
CA LYS A 3 57.66 6.78 18.47
C LYS A 3 57.02 6.75 17.06
N ARG A 4 57.82 6.87 15.98
CA ARG A 4 57.30 6.76 14.59
C ARG A 4 56.90 5.32 14.23
N LEU A 5 57.58 4.32 14.74
CA LEU A 5 57.26 2.90 14.56
C LEU A 5 55.95 2.53 15.28
N LEU A 6 55.72 3.01 16.50
CA LEU A 6 54.49 2.74 17.26
C LEU A 6 53.26 3.39 16.66
N ILE A 7 53.39 4.60 16.07
CA ILE A 7 52.30 5.27 15.37
C ILE A 7 51.93 4.52 14.08
N ASN A 8 52.95 4.02 13.33
CA ASN A 8 52.67 3.23 12.12
C ASN A 8 52.08 1.86 12.44
N PHE A 9 52.46 1.21 13.53
CA PHE A 9 51.86 -0.08 13.94
C PHE A 9 50.40 0.05 14.37
N ARG A 10 50.06 1.11 15.13
CA ARG A 10 48.66 1.42 15.50
C ARG A 10 47.81 1.80 14.28
N SER A 11 48.36 2.58 13.35
CA SER A 11 47.63 2.98 12.13
C SER A 11 47.42 1.82 11.15
N LEU A 12 48.38 0.88 11.03
CA LEU A 12 48.22 -0.33 10.20
C LEU A 12 47.23 -1.33 10.82
N GLY A 13 47.20 -1.47 12.15
CA GLY A 13 46.19 -2.27 12.86
C GLY A 13 44.80 -1.69 12.72
N LEU A 14 44.67 -0.38 12.87
CA LEU A 14 43.40 0.33 12.69
C LEU A 14 42.87 0.19 11.27
N LYS A 15 43.71 0.39 10.24
CA LYS A 15 43.36 0.22 8.83
C LYS A 15 42.91 -1.21 8.50
N LYS A 16 43.58 -2.24 9.04
CA LYS A 16 43.16 -3.64 8.86
C LYS A 16 41.81 -3.93 9.53
N THR A 17 41.61 -3.40 10.75
CA THR A 17 40.36 -3.55 11.48
C THR A 17 39.19 -2.87 10.76
N VAL A 18 39.38 -1.61 10.32
CA VAL A 18 38.39 -0.85 9.53
C VAL A 18 38.06 -1.59 8.23
N LYS A 19 39.07 -2.11 7.50
CA LYS A 19 38.86 -2.87 6.26
C LYS A 19 38.06 -4.17 6.51
N LYS A 20 38.31 -4.84 7.64
CA LYS A 20 37.57 -6.04 8.05
C LYS A 20 36.12 -5.74 8.45
N ILE A 21 35.87 -4.60 9.10
CA ILE A 21 34.54 -4.13 9.43
C ILE A 21 33.75 -3.75 8.15
N ILE A 22 34.36 -2.99 7.25
CA ILE A 22 33.76 -2.60 5.96
C ILE A 22 33.44 -3.85 5.14
N SER A 23 34.34 -4.83 5.06
CA SER A 23 34.09 -6.09 4.36
C SER A 23 32.95 -6.89 4.98
N LYS A 24 32.84 -6.97 6.31
CA LYS A 24 31.70 -7.62 6.99
C LYS A 24 30.38 -6.90 6.71
N ILE A 25 30.39 -5.56 6.75
CA ILE A 25 29.21 -4.74 6.43
C ILE A 25 28.81 -4.96 4.97
N PHE A 26 29.74 -4.90 4.04
CA PHE A 26 29.49 -5.14 2.61
C PHE A 26 28.94 -6.54 2.35
N ASN A 27 29.53 -7.58 2.96
CA ASN A 27 29.04 -8.96 2.86
C ASN A 27 27.64 -9.12 3.48
N PHE A 28 27.36 -8.45 4.59
CA PHE A 28 26.03 -8.45 5.20
C PHE A 28 24.98 -7.82 4.28
N PHE A 29 25.28 -6.66 3.68
CA PHE A 29 24.37 -6.01 2.74
C PHE A 29 24.18 -6.81 1.44
N SER A 30 25.25 -7.40 0.90
CA SER A 30 25.17 -8.22 -0.30
C SER A 30 24.38 -9.51 -0.08
N LEU A 31 24.54 -10.17 1.07
CA LEU A 31 23.74 -11.33 1.46
C LEU A 31 22.25 -10.98 1.67
N LYS A 32 21.98 -9.82 2.30
CA LYS A 32 20.61 -9.34 2.50
C LYS A 32 19.94 -9.04 1.15
N HIS A 33 20.65 -8.38 0.25
CA HIS A 33 20.20 -8.10 -1.10
C HIS A 33 19.94 -9.37 -1.92
N TYR A 34 20.86 -10.34 -1.86
CA TYR A 34 20.70 -11.64 -2.52
C TYR A 34 19.48 -12.41 -2.00
N LYS A 35 19.31 -12.48 -0.67
CA LYS A 35 18.13 -13.12 -0.05
C LYS A 35 16.83 -12.46 -0.48
N ARG A 36 16.80 -11.13 -0.56
CA ARG A 36 15.64 -10.38 -1.02
C ARG A 36 15.31 -10.68 -2.48
N LYS A 37 16.29 -10.65 -3.39
CA LYS A 37 16.08 -11.02 -4.80
C LYS A 37 15.61 -12.46 -4.99
N LYS A 38 16.14 -13.40 -4.18
CA LYS A 38 15.68 -14.78 -4.20
C LYS A 38 14.22 -14.87 -3.75
N LEU A 39 13.89 -14.24 -2.62
CA LEU A 39 12.52 -14.19 -2.11
C LEU A 39 11.55 -13.59 -3.13
N GLU A 40 11.92 -12.49 -3.78
CA GLU A 40 11.16 -11.84 -4.84
C GLU A 40 10.86 -12.79 -6.01
N LYS A 41 11.89 -13.49 -6.53
CA LYS A 41 11.71 -14.53 -7.55
C LYS A 41 10.77 -15.65 -7.13
N ASP A 42 10.84 -16.07 -5.86
CA ASP A 42 10.01 -17.14 -5.34
C ASP A 42 8.57 -16.66 -5.11
N LEU A 43 8.35 -15.41 -4.70
CA LEU A 43 7.03 -14.79 -4.56
C LEU A 43 6.27 -14.77 -5.90
N PHE A 44 6.93 -14.40 -6.99
CA PHE A 44 6.26 -14.28 -8.30
C PHE A 44 6.05 -15.62 -9.02
N LYS A 45 6.57 -16.73 -8.49
CA LYS A 45 6.20 -18.09 -8.91
C LYS A 45 4.88 -18.57 -8.28
N ILE A 46 4.47 -17.98 -7.18
CA ILE A 46 3.22 -18.34 -6.49
C ILE A 46 2.05 -17.84 -7.36
N LYS A 47 1.21 -18.77 -7.84
CA LYS A 47 0.05 -18.42 -8.69
C LYS A 47 -1.09 -17.79 -7.91
N SER A 48 -1.39 -18.31 -6.71
CA SER A 48 -2.42 -17.77 -5.84
C SER A 48 -2.02 -16.39 -5.31
N ILE A 49 -2.87 -15.39 -5.50
CA ILE A 49 -2.64 -14.03 -4.99
C ILE A 49 -2.71 -14.02 -3.47
N GLU A 50 -3.64 -14.76 -2.88
CA GLU A 50 -3.74 -14.92 -1.43
C GLU A 50 -2.45 -15.51 -0.84
N GLU A 51 -1.96 -16.63 -1.37
CA GLU A 51 -0.72 -17.24 -0.92
C GLU A 51 0.48 -16.29 -1.07
N ARG A 52 0.50 -15.50 -2.15
CA ARG A 52 1.55 -14.51 -2.38
C ARG A 52 1.54 -13.42 -1.31
N PHE A 53 0.37 -12.84 -0.99
CA PHE A 53 0.28 -11.83 0.07
C PHE A 53 0.50 -12.42 1.46
N ASN A 54 0.07 -13.66 1.73
CA ASN A 54 0.43 -14.40 2.95
C ASN A 54 1.95 -14.53 3.09
N LYS A 55 2.65 -14.83 1.99
CA LYS A 55 4.13 -14.91 2.00
C LYS A 55 4.78 -13.55 2.20
N ILE A 56 4.27 -12.49 1.55
CA ILE A 56 4.71 -11.11 1.76
C ILE A 56 4.60 -10.72 3.23
N TYR A 57 3.46 -10.95 3.85
CA TYR A 57 3.20 -10.65 5.25
C TYR A 57 4.08 -11.47 6.20
N SER A 58 4.12 -12.80 6.04
CA SER A 58 4.87 -13.70 6.93
C SER A 58 6.37 -13.45 6.91
N THR A 59 6.93 -13.00 5.78
CA THR A 59 8.36 -12.70 5.62
C THR A 59 8.72 -11.25 5.98
N ASN A 60 7.76 -10.42 6.37
CA ASN A 60 7.94 -8.97 6.53
C ASN A 60 8.68 -8.36 5.31
N TYR A 61 8.16 -8.66 4.11
CA TYR A 61 8.81 -8.32 2.85
C TYR A 61 9.08 -6.82 2.70
N TRP A 62 8.20 -5.97 3.24
CA TRP A 62 8.33 -4.51 3.19
C TRP A 62 9.26 -3.92 4.25
N LEU A 63 9.77 -4.74 5.20
CA LEU A 63 10.86 -4.41 6.12
C LEU A 63 10.63 -3.17 7.00
N ASP A 64 9.38 -2.83 7.35
CA ASP A 64 9.11 -1.80 8.33
C ASP A 64 9.17 -2.36 9.76
N GLY A 65 9.70 -1.58 10.69
CA GLY A 65 9.86 -1.98 12.08
C GLY A 65 8.62 -1.72 12.94
N GLU A 66 7.73 -0.84 12.50
CA GLU A 66 6.50 -0.45 13.21
C GLU A 66 5.28 -1.21 12.68
N SER A 67 5.15 -1.29 11.34
CA SER A 67 4.01 -1.90 10.67
C SER A 67 4.43 -3.00 9.71
N ARG A 68 3.84 -4.19 9.83
CA ARG A 68 4.04 -5.28 8.87
C ARG A 68 3.39 -5.03 7.51
N SER A 69 2.48 -4.05 7.45
CA SER A 69 1.87 -3.58 6.21
C SER A 69 2.78 -2.61 5.43
N GLY A 70 4.00 -2.38 5.93
CA GLY A 70 5.04 -1.58 5.27
C GLY A 70 5.09 -0.14 5.74
N THR A 71 6.10 0.57 5.23
CA THR A 71 6.43 1.96 5.62
C THR A 71 5.27 2.93 5.39
N GLY A 72 4.42 2.68 4.40
CA GLY A 72 3.23 3.48 4.13
C GLY A 72 2.20 3.43 5.26
N SER A 73 2.24 2.41 6.12
CA SER A 73 1.27 2.19 7.20
C SER A 73 1.78 2.58 8.59
N ASN A 74 3.01 3.10 8.72
CA ASN A 74 3.48 3.62 10.00
C ASN A 74 2.84 4.98 10.35
N LEU A 75 2.94 5.38 11.62
CA LEU A 75 2.27 6.59 12.12
C LEU A 75 2.78 7.87 11.45
N LYS A 76 4.05 7.92 11.06
CA LYS A 76 4.61 9.08 10.37
C LYS A 76 4.07 9.23 8.96
N SER A 77 3.98 8.13 8.20
CA SER A 77 3.46 8.13 6.82
C SER A 77 1.95 8.38 6.75
N THR A 78 1.22 8.06 7.82
CA THR A 78 -0.25 8.19 7.89
C THR A 78 -0.74 9.47 8.56
N GLU A 79 0.15 10.44 8.83
CA GLU A 79 -0.22 11.68 9.50
C GLU A 79 -1.35 12.42 8.75
N ASN A 80 -1.20 12.60 7.45
CA ASN A 80 -2.18 13.36 6.65
C ASN A 80 -3.53 12.64 6.55
N ILE A 81 -3.56 11.34 6.29
CA ILE A 81 -4.84 10.62 6.24
C ILE A 81 -5.55 10.64 7.60
N ARG A 82 -4.81 10.57 8.72
CA ARG A 82 -5.41 10.68 10.06
C ARG A 82 -6.03 12.05 10.35
N ILE A 83 -5.54 13.11 9.68
CA ILE A 83 -6.11 14.47 9.76
C ILE A 83 -7.31 14.63 8.83
N HIS A 84 -7.24 14.07 7.61
CA HIS A 84 -8.25 14.30 6.58
C HIS A 84 -9.44 13.35 6.64
N LEU A 85 -9.22 12.10 7.06
CA LEU A 85 -10.30 11.10 7.12
C LEU A 85 -11.44 11.49 8.07
N PRO A 86 -11.21 12.01 9.28
CA PRO A 86 -12.29 12.53 10.13
C PRO A 86 -13.11 13.64 9.45
N LYS A 87 -12.46 14.55 8.73
CA LYS A 87 -13.14 15.64 8.00
C LYS A 87 -14.02 15.11 6.86
N ILE A 88 -13.56 14.05 6.16
CA ILE A 88 -14.35 13.38 5.12
C ILE A 88 -15.57 12.70 5.76
N ILE A 89 -15.36 11.97 6.87
CA ILE A 89 -16.43 11.29 7.61
C ILE A 89 -17.52 12.29 8.03
N GLU A 90 -17.14 13.40 8.62
CA GLU A 90 -18.06 14.45 9.03
C GLU A 90 -18.77 15.10 7.83
N ARG A 91 -18.00 15.57 6.85
CA ARG A 91 -18.53 16.33 5.68
C ARG A 91 -19.52 15.53 4.84
N PHE A 92 -19.29 14.22 4.69
CA PHE A 92 -20.13 13.34 3.85
C PHE A 92 -21.06 12.46 4.68
N HIS A 93 -21.18 12.72 5.99
CA HIS A 93 -22.07 12.00 6.91
C HIS A 93 -21.89 10.48 6.86
N ILE A 94 -20.62 10.03 6.79
CA ILE A 94 -20.26 8.60 6.73
C ILE A 94 -20.64 7.95 8.07
N LYS A 95 -21.43 6.89 8.01
CA LYS A 95 -21.83 6.07 9.15
C LYS A 95 -21.17 4.71 9.13
N ARG A 96 -20.92 4.15 7.94
CA ARG A 96 -20.28 2.86 7.74
C ARG A 96 -19.01 3.03 6.90
N LEU A 97 -17.87 2.70 7.50
CA LEU A 97 -16.54 2.80 6.90
C LEU A 97 -16.01 1.41 6.62
N PHE A 98 -15.65 1.13 5.37
CA PHE A 98 -15.00 -0.09 4.92
C PHE A 98 -13.55 0.22 4.52
N ASP A 99 -12.58 -0.43 5.17
CA ASP A 99 -11.14 -0.25 4.94
C ASP A 99 -10.55 -1.54 4.38
N ALA A 100 -10.15 -1.52 3.11
CA ALA A 100 -9.63 -2.70 2.43
C ALA A 100 -8.62 -2.33 1.32
N PRO A 101 -7.35 -2.79 1.48
CA PRO A 101 -6.83 -3.60 2.58
C PRO A 101 -6.58 -2.78 3.84
N CYS A 102 -7.01 -3.29 4.99
CA CYS A 102 -6.82 -2.61 6.28
C CYS A 102 -5.42 -2.79 6.88
N GLY A 103 -4.65 -3.72 6.33
CA GLY A 103 -3.35 -4.05 6.87
C GLY A 103 -3.40 -4.48 8.34
N ASP A 104 -2.34 -4.20 9.08
CA ASP A 104 -2.20 -4.57 10.50
C ASP A 104 -2.91 -3.60 11.48
N PHE A 105 -3.81 -2.75 10.96
CA PHE A 105 -4.62 -1.82 11.76
C PHE A 105 -3.80 -0.83 12.60
N ASN A 106 -2.54 -0.55 12.21
CA ASN A 106 -1.59 0.24 13.01
C ASN A 106 -2.06 1.68 13.27
N TRP A 107 -2.56 2.39 12.27
CA TRP A 107 -2.89 3.81 12.35
C TRP A 107 -4.39 4.11 12.52
N MET A 108 -5.26 3.24 12.02
CA MET A 108 -6.72 3.44 12.05
C MET A 108 -7.30 3.62 13.46
N PRO A 109 -6.80 2.97 14.53
CA PRO A 109 -7.27 3.21 15.89
C PRO A 109 -7.22 4.68 16.31
N GLN A 110 -6.25 5.47 15.80
CA GLN A 110 -6.16 6.89 16.12
C GLN A 110 -7.25 7.73 15.43
N VAL A 111 -7.72 7.30 14.27
CA VAL A 111 -8.88 7.92 13.60
C VAL A 111 -10.16 7.59 14.35
N LEU A 112 -10.37 6.28 14.62
CA LEU A 112 -11.61 5.79 15.22
C LEU A 112 -11.88 6.30 16.64
N LYS A 113 -10.86 6.80 17.35
CA LYS A 113 -11.04 7.49 18.64
C LYS A 113 -11.79 8.82 18.50
N ASN A 114 -11.77 9.44 17.33
CA ASN A 114 -12.26 10.80 17.10
C ASN A 114 -13.51 10.84 16.22
N VAL A 115 -14.05 9.68 15.83
CA VAL A 115 -15.23 9.60 14.95
C VAL A 115 -16.19 8.50 15.43
N ASN A 116 -17.47 8.69 15.15
CA ASN A 116 -18.50 7.69 15.47
C ASN A 116 -18.98 7.01 14.19
N VAL A 117 -18.36 5.87 13.84
CA VAL A 117 -18.67 5.08 12.64
C VAL A 117 -18.66 3.60 12.96
N ASP A 118 -19.43 2.83 12.21
CA ASP A 118 -19.26 1.37 12.11
C ASP A 118 -18.12 1.10 11.16
N TYR A 119 -17.05 0.47 11.66
CA TYR A 119 -15.84 0.15 10.90
C TYR A 119 -15.77 -1.33 10.56
N ILE A 120 -15.49 -1.63 9.30
CA ILE A 120 -15.14 -2.96 8.83
C ILE A 120 -13.76 -2.89 8.20
N GLY A 121 -12.77 -3.53 8.81
CA GLY A 121 -11.44 -3.75 8.24
C GLY A 121 -11.39 -5.07 7.50
N SER A 122 -10.79 -5.09 6.32
CA SER A 122 -10.64 -6.31 5.53
C SER A 122 -9.26 -6.42 4.91
N ASP A 123 -8.77 -7.65 4.83
CA ASP A 123 -7.54 -7.98 4.11
C ASP A 123 -7.66 -9.41 3.55
N ILE A 124 -6.85 -9.72 2.51
CA ILE A 124 -6.78 -11.06 1.94
C ILE A 124 -5.95 -12.01 2.82
N VAL A 125 -5.08 -11.46 3.68
CA VAL A 125 -4.17 -12.20 4.57
C VAL A 125 -4.90 -12.66 5.82
N GLU A 126 -5.15 -13.96 5.94
CA GLU A 126 -5.89 -14.58 7.06
C GLU A 126 -5.24 -14.29 8.42
N ASP A 127 -3.94 -14.56 8.58
CA ASP A 127 -3.19 -14.37 9.84
C ASP A 127 -3.27 -12.93 10.35
N LEU A 128 -3.32 -11.98 9.42
CA LEU A 128 -3.45 -10.56 9.72
C LEU A 128 -4.84 -10.26 10.28
N ILE A 129 -5.89 -10.79 9.67
CA ILE A 129 -7.27 -10.64 10.14
C ILE A 129 -7.45 -11.29 11.51
N ILE A 130 -6.92 -12.51 11.72
CA ILE A 130 -6.93 -13.18 13.04
C ILE A 130 -6.26 -12.29 14.09
N SER A 131 -5.11 -11.69 13.77
CA SER A 131 -4.42 -10.77 14.68
C SER A 131 -5.24 -9.50 14.97
N ASN A 132 -5.96 -8.97 13.97
CA ASN A 132 -6.73 -7.75 14.11
C ASN A 132 -8.02 -7.96 14.93
N ARG A 133 -8.60 -9.17 14.92
CA ARG A 133 -9.83 -9.49 15.69
C ARG A 133 -9.75 -9.22 17.18
N LYS A 134 -8.54 -9.19 17.77
CA LYS A 134 -8.33 -8.74 19.16
C LYS A 134 -8.79 -7.30 19.43
N ASN A 135 -8.93 -6.49 18.38
CA ASN A 135 -9.40 -5.11 18.45
C ASN A 135 -10.90 -4.98 18.16
N GLU A 136 -11.62 -6.08 17.93
CA GLU A 136 -13.07 -6.06 17.66
C GLU A 136 -13.85 -5.49 18.85
N LYS A 137 -14.87 -4.73 18.51
CA LYS A 137 -15.85 -4.13 19.44
C LYS A 137 -17.20 -4.11 18.76
N ASN A 138 -18.23 -3.58 19.42
CA ASN A 138 -19.58 -3.49 18.83
C ASN A 138 -19.60 -2.82 17.46
N ASN A 139 -18.79 -1.78 17.26
CA ASN A 139 -18.70 -1.00 16.02
C ASN A 139 -17.40 -1.21 15.23
N ILE A 140 -16.57 -2.20 15.56
CA ILE A 140 -15.32 -2.52 14.86
C ILE A 140 -15.28 -4.01 14.58
N LYS A 141 -15.22 -4.41 13.31
CA LYS A 141 -15.16 -5.80 12.85
C LYS A 141 -14.04 -6.01 11.84
N PHE A 142 -13.55 -7.24 11.76
CA PHE A 142 -12.55 -7.64 10.78
C PHE A 142 -12.99 -8.89 10.03
N VAL A 143 -12.88 -8.85 8.70
CA VAL A 143 -13.25 -9.95 7.82
C VAL A 143 -12.15 -10.23 6.81
N LYS A 144 -11.88 -11.50 6.55
CA LYS A 144 -11.03 -11.90 5.42
C LYS A 144 -11.84 -11.73 4.14
N LEU A 145 -11.26 -11.05 3.15
CA LEU A 145 -11.94 -10.78 1.89
C LEU A 145 -10.94 -10.41 0.79
N ASP A 146 -11.16 -10.95 -0.40
CA ASP A 146 -10.50 -10.50 -1.62
C ASP A 146 -11.37 -9.46 -2.32
N ILE A 147 -10.93 -8.20 -2.27
CA ILE A 147 -11.71 -7.07 -2.81
C ILE A 147 -12.01 -7.17 -4.30
N ARG A 148 -11.30 -8.02 -5.04
CA ARG A 148 -11.47 -8.21 -6.48
C ARG A 148 -12.67 -9.05 -6.83
N ILE A 149 -13.06 -10.01 -5.96
CA ILE A 149 -14.01 -11.07 -6.31
C ILE A 149 -15.08 -11.32 -5.24
N ASP A 150 -14.79 -11.06 -3.96
CA ASP A 150 -15.76 -11.33 -2.90
C ASP A 150 -16.78 -10.19 -2.78
N LYS A 151 -17.96 -10.51 -2.27
CA LYS A 151 -19.01 -9.50 -2.02
C LYS A 151 -18.53 -8.46 -1.01
N LEU A 152 -18.44 -7.21 -1.45
CA LEU A 152 -18.06 -6.10 -0.57
C LEU A 152 -19.19 -5.75 0.40
N PRO A 153 -18.90 -5.46 1.68
CA PRO A 153 -19.92 -5.08 2.66
C PRO A 153 -20.54 -3.71 2.29
N ALA A 154 -21.85 -3.60 2.45
CA ALA A 154 -22.55 -2.34 2.24
C ALA A 154 -21.99 -1.25 3.17
N SER A 155 -21.54 -0.13 2.61
CA SER A 155 -20.85 0.93 3.34
C SER A 155 -21.08 2.29 2.70
N ASP A 156 -20.86 3.37 3.45
CA ASP A 156 -20.95 4.71 2.87
C ASP A 156 -19.64 5.08 2.16
N LEU A 157 -18.50 4.70 2.74
CA LEU A 157 -17.16 4.97 2.21
C LEU A 157 -16.29 3.71 2.26
N MET A 158 -15.63 3.40 1.14
CA MET A 158 -14.53 2.46 1.08
C MET A 158 -13.20 3.22 1.02
N ILE A 159 -12.23 2.80 1.83
CA ILE A 159 -10.83 3.22 1.73
C ILE A 159 -10.07 2.10 1.04
N CYS A 160 -9.40 2.41 -0.07
CA CYS A 160 -8.45 1.51 -0.72
C CYS A 160 -7.10 2.23 -0.85
N ARG A 161 -6.39 2.27 0.29
CA ARG A 161 -5.12 2.97 0.42
C ARG A 161 -3.94 2.03 0.19
N ASP A 162 -2.97 2.50 -0.57
CA ASP A 162 -1.70 1.80 -0.84
C ASP A 162 -1.87 0.37 -1.38
N CYS A 163 -2.93 0.14 -2.18
CA CYS A 163 -3.32 -1.16 -2.72
C CYS A 163 -3.09 -1.27 -4.23
N LEU A 164 -3.68 -0.38 -5.02
CA LEU A 164 -3.75 -0.53 -6.48
C LEU A 164 -2.39 -0.52 -7.17
N PHE A 165 -1.39 0.08 -6.59
CA PHE A 165 -0.03 0.05 -7.13
C PHE A 165 0.70 -1.29 -6.88
N HIS A 166 0.04 -2.22 -6.18
CA HIS A 166 0.45 -3.62 -6.04
C HIS A 166 -0.37 -4.58 -6.89
N PHE A 167 -1.37 -4.11 -7.62
CA PHE A 167 -2.24 -4.93 -8.46
C PHE A 167 -1.83 -4.84 -9.93
N SER A 168 -1.97 -5.95 -10.67
CA SER A 168 -1.97 -5.94 -12.14
C SER A 168 -3.10 -5.03 -12.67
N TYR A 169 -3.05 -4.65 -13.93
CA TYR A 169 -4.14 -3.90 -14.54
C TYR A 169 -5.45 -4.70 -14.49
N GLU A 170 -5.40 -5.97 -14.81
CA GLU A 170 -6.55 -6.88 -14.76
C GLU A 170 -7.19 -6.89 -13.37
N ASP A 171 -6.39 -7.02 -12.32
CA ASP A 171 -6.89 -7.05 -10.94
C ASP A 171 -7.43 -5.69 -10.47
N ILE A 172 -6.87 -4.58 -10.93
CA ILE A 172 -7.44 -3.25 -10.68
C ILE A 172 -8.84 -3.15 -11.28
N PHE A 173 -9.00 -3.60 -12.52
CA PHE A 173 -10.29 -3.52 -13.19
C PHE A 173 -11.31 -4.47 -12.59
N LYS A 174 -10.93 -5.71 -12.24
CA LYS A 174 -11.80 -6.62 -11.47
C LYS A 174 -12.28 -5.98 -10.16
N PHE A 175 -11.37 -5.32 -9.44
CA PHE A 175 -11.71 -4.60 -8.23
C PHE A 175 -12.71 -3.44 -8.49
N LEU A 176 -12.48 -2.63 -9.52
CA LEU A 176 -13.39 -1.53 -9.88
C LEU A 176 -14.78 -2.04 -10.28
N ASP A 177 -14.85 -3.13 -11.04
CA ASP A 177 -16.13 -3.77 -11.40
C ASP A 177 -16.86 -4.29 -10.15
N ASN A 178 -16.12 -4.96 -9.24
CA ASN A 178 -16.68 -5.43 -7.97
C ASN A 178 -17.16 -4.28 -7.08
N PHE A 179 -16.43 -3.16 -7.05
CA PHE A 179 -16.86 -1.95 -6.37
C PHE A 179 -18.19 -1.41 -6.98
N LEU A 180 -18.33 -1.41 -8.29
CA LEU A 180 -19.55 -0.89 -8.95
C LEU A 180 -20.80 -1.70 -8.63
N ILE A 181 -20.71 -3.01 -8.46
CA ILE A 181 -21.85 -3.86 -8.09
C ILE A 181 -22.16 -3.85 -6.60
N SER A 182 -21.28 -3.30 -5.76
CA SER A 182 -21.46 -3.22 -4.31
C SER A 182 -22.47 -2.14 -3.89
N ASP A 183 -22.89 -2.11 -2.62
CA ASP A 183 -23.68 -1.04 -2.01
C ASP A 183 -22.80 -0.02 -1.29
N ILE A 184 -21.73 0.46 -1.96
CA ILE A 184 -20.82 1.48 -1.44
C ILE A 184 -21.01 2.78 -2.21
N LYS A 185 -21.10 3.93 -1.52
CA LYS A 185 -21.39 5.24 -2.15
C LYS A 185 -20.13 5.95 -2.64
N TYR A 186 -19.09 5.93 -1.82
CA TYR A 186 -17.84 6.65 -2.06
C TYR A 186 -16.63 5.74 -1.96
N ILE A 187 -15.58 6.09 -2.69
CA ILE A 187 -14.29 5.39 -2.61
C ILE A 187 -13.15 6.40 -2.51
N LEU A 188 -12.21 6.13 -1.59
CA LEU A 188 -10.99 6.90 -1.39
C LEU A 188 -9.79 6.09 -1.88
N LEU A 189 -9.13 6.53 -2.95
CA LEU A 189 -8.08 5.80 -3.66
C LEU A 189 -6.74 6.52 -3.60
N THR A 190 -5.65 5.77 -3.50
CA THR A 190 -4.27 6.29 -3.68
C THR A 190 -3.93 6.42 -5.16
N SER A 191 -3.36 7.57 -5.54
CA SER A 191 -2.66 7.76 -6.82
C SER A 191 -1.35 8.53 -6.60
N HIS A 192 -0.31 8.23 -7.36
CA HIS A 192 0.91 9.02 -7.36
C HIS A 192 0.70 10.27 -8.22
N LEU A 193 1.23 11.38 -7.74
CA LEU A 193 1.24 12.62 -8.51
C LEU A 193 2.30 12.51 -9.62
N ASN A 194 1.87 12.62 -10.86
CA ASN A 194 2.73 12.54 -12.04
C ASN A 194 2.81 13.90 -12.74
N THR A 195 3.34 14.89 -12.03
CA THR A 195 3.67 16.18 -12.61
C THR A 195 4.84 16.00 -13.57
N GLU A 196 4.81 16.64 -14.74
CA GLU A 196 5.90 16.58 -15.73
C GLU A 196 6.13 15.21 -16.39
N ASN A 197 5.13 14.29 -16.33
CA ASN A 197 5.22 12.96 -16.95
C ASN A 197 6.51 12.17 -16.55
N GLN A 198 6.85 12.19 -15.27
CA GLN A 198 8.07 11.56 -14.74
C GLN A 198 8.06 10.04 -14.84
N PHE A 199 6.90 9.42 -15.01
CA PHE A 199 6.76 7.98 -15.22
C PHE A 199 5.52 7.66 -16.07
N GLU A 200 5.54 6.51 -16.69
CA GLU A 200 4.38 5.92 -17.35
C GLU A 200 3.84 4.77 -16.50
N ASN A 201 2.50 4.59 -16.51
CA ASN A 201 1.92 3.40 -15.95
C ASN A 201 2.44 2.17 -16.68
N ARG A 202 2.85 1.15 -15.95
CA ARG A 202 3.24 -0.16 -16.49
C ARG A 202 2.44 -1.26 -15.82
N ASN A 203 2.17 -2.34 -16.53
CA ASN A 203 1.56 -3.51 -15.91
C ASN A 203 2.58 -4.25 -15.03
N ILE A 204 2.09 -4.94 -14.02
CA ILE A 204 2.89 -5.75 -13.08
C ILE A 204 2.14 -7.03 -12.75
N VAL A 205 2.84 -7.98 -12.19
CA VAL A 205 2.22 -9.12 -11.50
C VAL A 205 1.72 -8.64 -10.15
N THR A 206 0.47 -8.96 -9.79
CA THR A 206 -0.11 -8.57 -8.49
C THR A 206 0.77 -9.03 -7.31
N GLY A 207 1.10 -8.12 -6.41
CA GLY A 207 2.07 -8.29 -5.32
C GLY A 207 3.42 -7.63 -5.58
N ASP A 208 3.72 -7.21 -6.82
CA ASP A 208 4.86 -6.34 -7.15
C ASP A 208 4.53 -4.88 -6.81
N PHE A 209 5.45 -3.98 -7.10
CA PHE A 209 5.30 -2.55 -6.87
C PHE A 209 5.57 -1.73 -8.14
N ARG A 210 4.70 -0.75 -8.38
CA ARG A 210 4.97 0.35 -9.31
C ARG A 210 4.30 1.63 -8.84
N LYS A 211 4.78 2.79 -9.28
CA LYS A 211 4.00 4.03 -9.21
C LYS A 211 2.78 3.90 -10.12
N ILE A 212 1.64 4.46 -9.69
CA ILE A 212 0.40 4.46 -10.45
C ILE A 212 -0.15 5.88 -10.51
N ASP A 213 -0.50 6.32 -11.69
CA ASP A 213 -1.25 7.55 -11.94
C ASP A 213 -2.62 7.18 -12.50
N LEU A 214 -3.67 7.33 -11.70
CA LEU A 214 -5.04 7.01 -12.11
C LEU A 214 -5.58 7.95 -13.20
N PHE A 215 -4.97 9.11 -13.42
CA PHE A 215 -5.39 10.09 -14.41
C PHE A 215 -4.73 9.89 -15.78
N SER A 216 -3.76 8.98 -15.88
CA SER A 216 -3.05 8.63 -17.10
C SER A 216 -3.48 7.24 -17.61
N LYS A 217 -3.15 6.94 -18.89
CA LYS A 217 -3.39 5.61 -19.48
C LYS A 217 -2.80 4.50 -18.60
N PRO A 218 -3.45 3.34 -18.49
CA PRO A 218 -4.71 2.94 -19.12
C PRO A 218 -5.96 3.40 -18.36
N PHE A 219 -5.82 4.03 -17.20
CA PHE A 219 -6.94 4.34 -16.31
C PHE A 219 -7.72 5.58 -16.78
N ASN A 220 -7.07 6.68 -17.13
CA ASN A 220 -7.66 7.93 -17.62
C ASN A 220 -8.85 8.46 -16.78
N PHE A 221 -8.77 8.35 -15.45
CA PHE A 221 -9.80 8.93 -14.58
C PHE A 221 -9.93 10.42 -14.86
N GLU A 222 -11.15 10.94 -14.83
CA GLU A 222 -11.38 12.38 -14.91
C GLU A 222 -10.94 13.06 -13.61
N LYS A 223 -10.31 14.24 -13.72
CA LYS A 223 -9.89 15.03 -12.55
C LYS A 223 -11.07 15.77 -11.87
N ASN A 224 -12.22 15.13 -11.81
CA ASN A 224 -13.45 15.64 -11.21
C ASN A 224 -13.71 15.04 -9.81
N TYR A 225 -12.67 14.59 -9.13
CA TYR A 225 -12.76 14.05 -7.77
C TYR A 225 -13.44 15.04 -6.79
N ILE A 226 -14.12 14.49 -5.77
CA ILE A 226 -14.90 15.28 -4.80
C ILE A 226 -13.99 15.94 -3.76
N TYR A 227 -12.90 15.25 -3.38
CA TYR A 227 -11.95 15.70 -2.38
C TYR A 227 -10.59 15.08 -2.65
N SER A 228 -9.52 15.77 -2.31
CA SER A 228 -8.17 15.20 -2.36
C SER A 228 -7.25 15.81 -1.31
N PHE A 229 -6.21 15.08 -0.96
CA PHE A 229 -5.15 15.55 -0.08
C PHE A 229 -3.85 14.80 -0.35
N VAL A 230 -2.74 15.43 0.01
CA VAL A 230 -1.40 14.81 -0.05
C VAL A 230 -1.32 13.69 0.98
N ASP A 231 -0.97 12.50 0.55
CA ASP A 231 -0.66 11.36 1.41
C ASP A 231 0.83 11.04 1.26
N ARG A 232 1.65 11.66 2.11
CA ARG A 232 3.11 11.67 1.96
C ARG A 232 3.70 10.26 1.98
N ASP A 233 4.61 10.01 1.03
CA ASP A 233 5.66 9.04 1.24
C ASP A 233 6.88 9.75 1.87
N ILE A 234 7.26 9.36 3.08
CA ILE A 234 8.37 10.00 3.82
C ILE A 234 9.76 9.69 3.21
N PHE A 235 9.85 8.70 2.35
CA PHE A 235 11.09 8.28 1.71
C PHE A 235 11.32 8.91 0.33
N GLU A 236 10.30 9.54 -0.26
CA GLU A 236 10.40 10.16 -1.57
C GLU A 236 10.08 11.66 -1.50
N ILE A 237 11.12 12.50 -1.47
CA ILE A 237 10.99 13.97 -1.39
C ILE A 237 10.27 14.56 -2.63
N GLN A 238 10.22 13.85 -3.75
CA GLN A 238 9.70 14.36 -5.02
C GLN A 238 8.44 13.62 -5.55
N ASN A 239 8.00 12.53 -4.91
CA ASN A 239 6.87 11.73 -5.40
C ASN A 239 5.78 11.65 -4.35
N PHE A 240 4.94 12.68 -4.31
CA PHE A 240 3.83 12.70 -3.39
C PHE A 240 2.73 11.75 -3.88
N LYS A 241 2.28 10.87 -3.00
CA LYS A 241 0.99 10.18 -3.13
C LYS A 241 -0.11 11.15 -2.73
N HIS A 242 -1.22 11.05 -3.42
CA HIS A 242 -2.45 11.70 -3.06
C HIS A 242 -3.54 10.67 -2.82
N MET A 243 -4.44 10.99 -1.92
CA MET A 243 -5.71 10.31 -1.79
C MET A 243 -6.78 11.11 -2.54
N TYR A 244 -7.58 10.43 -3.33
CA TYR A 244 -8.67 11.02 -4.10
C TYR A 244 -9.99 10.35 -3.76
N LEU A 245 -10.98 11.15 -3.39
CA LEU A 245 -12.34 10.72 -3.10
C LEU A 245 -13.21 10.83 -4.35
N PHE A 246 -13.82 9.72 -4.74
CA PHE A 246 -14.79 9.65 -5.82
C PHE A 246 -16.13 9.12 -5.32
N SER A 247 -17.21 9.55 -5.96
CA SER A 247 -18.49 8.85 -5.85
C SER A 247 -18.53 7.63 -6.76
N LYS A 248 -19.39 6.67 -6.46
CA LYS A 248 -19.64 5.53 -7.34
C LYS A 248 -20.02 5.94 -8.76
N SER A 249 -20.85 7.00 -8.91
CA SER A 249 -21.27 7.50 -10.22
C SER A 249 -20.11 8.01 -11.07
N GLN A 250 -19.11 8.66 -10.47
CA GLN A 250 -17.89 9.08 -11.17
C GLN A 250 -17.09 7.87 -11.68
N ILE A 251 -16.90 6.85 -10.85
CA ILE A 251 -16.22 5.61 -11.27
C ILE A 251 -17.01 4.89 -12.37
N LYS A 252 -18.35 4.81 -12.23
CA LYS A 252 -19.21 4.21 -13.26
C LYS A 252 -19.10 4.94 -14.59
N ASN A 253 -19.17 6.26 -14.59
CA ASN A 253 -19.08 7.07 -15.81
C ASN A 253 -17.72 6.91 -16.49
N TYR A 254 -16.67 6.83 -15.69
CA TYR A 254 -15.33 6.55 -16.19
C TYR A 254 -15.27 5.20 -16.93
N LEU A 255 -15.73 4.10 -16.32
CA LEU A 255 -15.68 2.77 -16.93
C LEU A 255 -16.56 2.65 -18.18
N ILE A 256 -17.71 3.34 -18.23
CA ILE A 256 -18.56 3.39 -19.43
C ILE A 256 -17.86 4.11 -20.58
N LYS A 257 -17.18 5.22 -20.32
CA LYS A 257 -16.45 5.99 -21.35
C LYS A 257 -15.17 5.29 -21.84
N ASN A 258 -14.62 4.40 -21.03
CA ASN A 258 -13.40 3.64 -21.31
C ASN A 258 -13.69 2.12 -21.24
N PRO A 259 -14.60 1.59 -22.11
CA PRO A 259 -14.89 0.16 -22.09
C PRO A 259 -13.61 -0.61 -22.39
N GLN A 260 -13.32 -1.55 -21.53
CA GLN A 260 -12.01 -2.23 -21.55
C GLN A 260 -11.89 -3.16 -22.75
N LYS A 261 -10.96 -2.88 -23.63
CA LYS A 261 -10.45 -3.83 -24.62
C LYS A 261 -9.48 -4.88 -24.02
N PHE A 262 -9.36 -4.94 -22.72
CA PHE A 262 -8.30 -5.72 -22.05
C PHE A 262 -8.56 -7.24 -21.98
N LEU A 263 -9.75 -7.71 -22.38
CA LEU A 263 -10.03 -9.15 -22.46
C LEU A 263 -9.61 -9.79 -23.79
N SER A 264 -9.13 -9.01 -24.78
CA SER A 264 -8.85 -9.52 -26.13
C SER A 264 -7.41 -9.35 -26.62
N GLU A 265 -6.56 -8.64 -25.91
CA GLU A 265 -5.14 -8.53 -26.27
C GLU A 265 -4.31 -9.23 -25.20
N GLY A 266 -3.95 -10.50 -25.49
CA GLY A 266 -3.04 -11.27 -24.64
C GLY A 266 -1.68 -10.58 -24.54
N PHE A 267 -1.26 -10.25 -23.32
CA PHE A 267 0.10 -9.93 -22.94
C PHE A 267 0.67 -11.06 -22.08
#